data_b013c83c7e1043e5e49b0fb857e30e46
#
_entry.id   b013c83c7e1043e5e49b0fb857e30e46
#
_cell.length_a   1.000
_cell.length_b   1.000
_cell.length_c   1.000
_cell.angle_alpha   90.00
_cell.angle_beta   90.00
_cell.angle_gamma   90.00
#
_symmetry.space_group_name_H-M   'P 1'
#
loop_
_entity.id
_entity.type
_entity.pdbx_description
1 polymer ?
#
loop_
_entity_poly.entity_id
_entity_poly.type
_entity_poly.pdbx_seq_one_letter_code
_entity_poly.pdbx_strand_id
1 'polypeptide(L)'
;GIGIKKLHPKMMMTARKLLGIYVILTILCAFMYGLGPMSIFDAICHAMTTLSTGGFSTHQSSISYFNSSYVEYVASIFMFASGVNFSLYYFLFTGQWKLFRENEELRWYLGAVILLMSIFIALFYFAPEVNTVLTKEESYPVGFENRFRTSLFHVTSIITSTCFQATNYDYDLWGGLFLIPTFIMMASGACAGSTSGGIKIIREIISIKSINNIFRRLLHPNALFSVKVSNEVIDDDKTRRVINFLIIFILLYVLGVLFFIVSGSPLEEAMFNCISALGNSGPGTGSTGPSASFSEMSDMGKWTMSILMLVGRLEIYTVLVTVLVIFRGKKY
;
A
#
# COMPACT_ATOMS: atom_id res chain seq x y z
N GLY A 1 17.30 4.91 -4.54
CA GLY A 1 16.86 4.65 -3.20
C GLY A 1 17.30 5.76 -2.25
N ILE A 2 16.36 6.34 -1.50
CA ILE A 2 16.64 7.31 -0.44
C ILE A 2 17.31 6.51 0.69
N GLY A 3 18.58 6.83 0.94
CA GLY A 3 19.51 5.96 1.63
C GLY A 3 19.18 5.65 3.08
N ILE A 4 18.75 4.45 3.31
CA ILE A 4 19.05 3.74 4.55
C ILE A 4 20.52 3.29 4.43
N LYS A 5 21.32 3.43 5.51
CA LYS A 5 22.70 2.94 5.54
C LYS A 5 22.80 1.59 4.84
N LYS A 6 23.64 1.50 3.81
CA LYS A 6 23.85 0.25 3.08
C LYS A 6 24.16 -0.86 4.08
N LEU A 7 23.34 -1.89 4.12
CA LEU A 7 23.50 -3.03 5.04
C LEU A 7 24.85 -3.73 4.88
N HIS A 8 25.42 -3.66 3.67
CA HIS A 8 26.70 -4.25 3.33
C HIS A 8 27.32 -3.53 2.14
N PRO A 9 28.67 -3.38 2.08
CA PRO A 9 29.34 -2.74 0.94
C PRO A 9 29.16 -3.49 -0.37
N LYS A 10 28.88 -4.80 -0.33
CA LYS A 10 28.64 -5.62 -1.54
C LYS A 10 27.13 -5.81 -1.76
N MET A 11 26.59 -5.29 -2.86
CA MET A 11 25.16 -5.38 -3.22
C MET A 11 24.61 -6.82 -3.19
N MET A 12 25.38 -7.80 -3.64
CA MET A 12 24.99 -9.21 -3.64
C MET A 12 24.76 -9.78 -2.23
N MET A 13 25.58 -9.38 -1.25
CA MET A 13 25.41 -9.84 0.13
C MET A 13 24.19 -9.21 0.78
N THR A 14 23.91 -7.95 0.46
CA THR A 14 22.69 -7.27 0.92
C THR A 14 21.44 -7.96 0.34
N ALA A 15 21.44 -8.22 -0.98
CA ALA A 15 20.33 -8.90 -1.65
C ALA A 15 20.05 -10.29 -1.06
N ARG A 16 21.09 -11.10 -0.81
CA ARG A 16 20.93 -12.43 -0.18
C ARG A 16 20.32 -12.35 1.22
N LYS A 17 20.73 -11.36 2.03
CA LYS A 17 20.19 -11.17 3.38
C LYS A 17 18.71 -10.77 3.34
N LEU A 18 18.34 -9.83 2.46
CA LEU A 18 16.96 -9.41 2.30
C LEU A 18 16.07 -10.56 1.78
N LEU A 19 16.57 -11.34 0.81
CA LEU A 19 15.90 -12.54 0.32
C LEU A 19 15.70 -13.57 1.44
N GLY A 20 16.73 -13.80 2.26
CA GLY A 20 16.64 -14.72 3.40
C GLY A 20 15.55 -14.31 4.39
N ILE A 21 15.47 -13.02 4.74
CA ILE A 21 14.43 -12.48 5.62
C ILE A 21 13.05 -12.69 4.99
N TYR A 22 12.90 -12.39 3.69
CA TYR A 22 11.65 -12.59 2.96
C TYR A 22 11.19 -14.06 3.03
N VAL A 23 12.09 -15.01 2.76
CA VAL A 23 11.79 -16.45 2.80
C VAL A 23 11.41 -16.90 4.21
N ILE A 24 12.13 -16.46 5.25
CA ILE A 24 11.83 -16.79 6.65
C ILE A 24 10.43 -16.28 7.02
N LEU A 25 10.10 -15.04 6.71
CA LEU A 25 8.78 -14.48 6.98
C LEU A 25 7.68 -15.22 6.21
N THR A 26 7.94 -15.63 4.95
CA THR A 26 6.98 -16.39 4.15
C THR A 26 6.72 -17.78 4.76
N ILE A 27 7.77 -18.49 5.19
CA ILE A 27 7.63 -19.80 5.85
C ILE A 27 6.86 -19.65 7.17
N LEU A 28 7.18 -18.64 7.97
CA LEU A 28 6.48 -18.36 9.21
C LEU A 28 5.00 -18.05 8.98
N CYS A 29 4.68 -17.25 7.96
CA CYS A 29 3.31 -16.95 7.56
C CYS A 29 2.56 -18.21 7.13
N ALA A 30 3.18 -19.06 6.28
CA ALA A 30 2.57 -20.33 5.86
C ALA A 30 2.31 -21.26 7.04
N PHE A 31 3.25 -21.35 7.97
CA PHE A 31 3.09 -22.12 9.19
C PHE A 31 1.92 -21.60 10.03
N MET A 32 1.83 -20.29 10.25
CA MET A 32 0.72 -19.69 11.01
C MET A 32 -0.64 -19.90 10.32
N TYR A 33 -0.73 -19.79 9.00
CA TYR A 33 -1.95 -20.10 8.27
C TYR A 33 -2.32 -21.59 8.39
N GLY A 34 -1.33 -22.50 8.34
CA GLY A 34 -1.52 -23.95 8.47
C GLY A 34 -1.97 -24.41 9.87
N LEU A 35 -1.78 -23.58 10.91
CA LEU A 35 -2.35 -23.83 12.26
C LEU A 35 -3.86 -23.49 12.31
N GLY A 36 -4.36 -22.77 11.33
CA GLY A 36 -5.78 -22.42 11.18
C GLY A 36 -6.55 -23.40 10.30
N PRO A 37 -7.72 -23.01 9.81
CA PRO A 37 -8.58 -23.87 8.98
C PRO A 37 -8.13 -23.99 7.52
N MET A 38 -6.99 -23.41 7.13
CA MET A 38 -6.48 -23.49 5.76
C MET A 38 -5.89 -24.86 5.45
N SER A 39 -6.10 -25.37 4.21
CA SER A 39 -5.33 -26.51 3.72
C SER A 39 -3.84 -26.12 3.58
N ILE A 40 -2.95 -27.12 3.55
CA ILE A 40 -1.50 -26.87 3.36
C ILE A 40 -1.26 -26.10 2.05
N PHE A 41 -1.97 -26.44 0.99
CA PHE A 41 -1.89 -25.74 -0.30
C PHE A 41 -2.32 -24.29 -0.18
N ASP A 42 -3.48 -24.03 0.42
CA ASP A 42 -3.98 -22.67 0.63
C ASP A 42 -3.04 -21.84 1.51
N ALA A 43 -2.54 -22.42 2.60
CA ALA A 43 -1.61 -21.77 3.51
C ALA A 43 -0.32 -21.31 2.80
N ILE A 44 0.26 -22.15 1.94
CA ILE A 44 1.45 -21.81 1.17
C ILE A 44 1.14 -20.73 0.13
N CYS A 45 0.06 -20.88 -0.64
CA CYS A 45 -0.32 -19.91 -1.66
C CYS A 45 -0.62 -18.53 -1.04
N HIS A 46 -1.43 -18.47 0.01
CA HIS A 46 -1.76 -17.22 0.69
C HIS A 46 -0.55 -16.59 1.38
N ALA A 47 0.36 -17.38 1.97
CA ALA A 47 1.58 -16.83 2.55
C ALA A 47 2.48 -16.15 1.51
N MET A 48 2.65 -16.77 0.34
CA MET A 48 3.41 -16.17 -0.76
C MET A 48 2.79 -14.85 -1.21
N THR A 49 1.46 -14.80 -1.37
CA THR A 49 0.76 -13.61 -1.83
C THR A 49 0.59 -12.55 -0.75
N THR A 50 0.60 -12.91 0.54
CA THR A 50 0.65 -11.98 1.67
C THR A 50 1.97 -11.23 1.72
N LEU A 51 3.11 -11.96 1.69
CA LEU A 51 4.43 -11.33 1.84
C LEU A 51 4.89 -10.59 0.59
N SER A 52 4.45 -11.02 -0.60
CA SER A 52 4.68 -10.28 -1.85
C SER A 52 3.73 -9.09 -2.03
N THR A 53 2.76 -8.93 -1.11
CA THR A 53 1.67 -7.95 -1.22
C THR A 53 0.91 -8.07 -2.54
N GLY A 54 0.66 -9.32 -2.97
CA GLY A 54 0.01 -9.62 -4.25
C GLY A 54 -1.50 -9.81 -4.16
N GLY A 55 -2.04 -10.21 -2.99
CA GLY A 55 -3.47 -10.34 -2.73
C GLY A 55 -4.20 -11.45 -3.49
N PHE A 56 -3.48 -12.29 -4.21
CA PHE A 56 -4.09 -13.41 -4.92
C PHE A 56 -4.52 -14.52 -3.98
N SER A 57 -5.69 -15.08 -4.22
CA SER A 57 -6.28 -16.17 -3.44
C SER A 57 -6.57 -17.38 -4.32
N THR A 58 -6.58 -18.56 -3.71
CA THR A 58 -7.05 -19.82 -4.31
C THR A 58 -8.57 -19.90 -4.38
N HIS A 59 -9.28 -18.99 -3.69
CA HIS A 59 -10.73 -18.92 -3.62
C HIS A 59 -11.24 -17.56 -4.10
N GLN A 60 -12.39 -17.53 -4.78
CA GLN A 60 -12.98 -16.31 -5.33
C GLN A 60 -13.32 -15.28 -4.25
N SER A 61 -13.79 -15.72 -3.08
CA SER A 61 -14.10 -14.86 -1.95
C SER A 61 -12.87 -14.53 -1.06
N SER A 62 -11.66 -14.80 -1.54
CA SER A 62 -10.40 -14.45 -0.85
C SER A 62 -10.33 -15.02 0.58
N ILE A 63 -9.87 -14.24 1.56
CA ILE A 63 -9.76 -14.65 2.96
C ILE A 63 -11.12 -14.90 3.61
N SER A 64 -12.19 -14.25 3.13
CA SER A 64 -13.54 -14.48 3.67
C SER A 64 -14.03 -15.92 3.49
N TYR A 65 -13.50 -16.68 2.52
CA TYR A 65 -13.80 -18.09 2.33
C TYR A 65 -13.58 -18.94 3.60
N PHE A 66 -12.54 -18.63 4.36
CA PHE A 66 -12.17 -19.41 5.53
C PHE A 66 -13.02 -19.09 6.76
N ASN A 67 -13.79 -18.01 6.76
CA ASN A 67 -14.68 -17.57 7.83
C ASN A 67 -14.06 -17.74 9.23
N SER A 68 -12.84 -17.23 9.40
CA SER A 68 -12.02 -17.42 10.60
C SER A 68 -11.34 -16.13 11.06
N SER A 69 -11.71 -15.66 12.25
CA SER A 69 -11.06 -14.51 12.89
C SER A 69 -9.55 -14.72 13.05
N TYR A 70 -9.12 -15.96 13.30
CA TYR A 70 -7.70 -16.30 13.41
C TYR A 70 -6.95 -15.99 12.11
N VAL A 71 -7.49 -16.43 10.97
CA VAL A 71 -6.88 -16.19 9.66
C VAL A 71 -6.81 -14.69 9.34
N GLU A 72 -7.85 -13.92 9.66
CA GLU A 72 -7.88 -12.48 9.47
C GLU A 72 -6.80 -11.77 10.30
N TYR A 73 -6.61 -12.15 11.57
CA TYR A 73 -5.54 -11.58 12.39
C TYR A 73 -4.15 -11.95 11.88
N VAL A 74 -3.93 -13.23 11.53
CA VAL A 74 -2.65 -13.68 10.95
C VAL A 74 -2.36 -12.89 9.67
N ALA A 75 -3.34 -12.80 8.76
CA ALA A 75 -3.20 -12.02 7.52
C ALA A 75 -2.84 -10.56 7.82
N SER A 76 -3.57 -9.91 8.73
CA SER A 76 -3.34 -8.50 9.09
C SER A 76 -1.92 -8.25 9.63
N ILE A 77 -1.44 -9.14 10.50
CA ILE A 77 -0.09 -9.03 11.07
C ILE A 77 0.98 -9.19 9.99
N PHE A 78 0.85 -10.19 9.11
CA PHE A 78 1.84 -10.41 8.06
C PHE A 78 1.74 -9.40 6.92
N MET A 79 0.56 -8.88 6.59
CA MET A 79 0.40 -7.73 5.68
C MET A 79 1.07 -6.49 6.25
N PHE A 80 0.83 -6.16 7.53
CA PHE A 80 1.53 -5.06 8.19
C PHE A 80 3.06 -5.26 8.14
N ALA A 81 3.54 -6.47 8.45
CA ALA A 81 4.95 -6.80 8.42
C ALA A 81 5.56 -6.68 7.01
N SER A 82 4.84 -7.07 5.96
CA SER A 82 5.30 -6.93 4.57
C SER A 82 5.42 -5.48 4.10
N GLY A 83 4.64 -4.57 4.72
CA GLY A 83 4.71 -3.13 4.50
C GLY A 83 5.89 -2.44 5.18
N VAL A 84 6.56 -3.09 6.12
CA VAL A 84 7.77 -2.57 6.76
C VAL A 84 8.99 -2.76 5.86
N ASN A 85 9.93 -1.83 5.90
CA ASN A 85 11.19 -1.94 5.17
C ASN A 85 11.98 -3.19 5.59
N PHE A 86 12.29 -4.08 4.66
CA PHE A 86 13.00 -5.34 4.94
C PHE A 86 14.38 -5.13 5.55
N SER A 87 15.03 -3.99 5.31
CA SER A 87 16.30 -3.66 5.95
C SER A 87 16.18 -3.48 7.47
N LEU A 88 15.00 -3.09 7.97
CA LEU A 88 14.78 -2.93 9.41
C LEU A 88 14.73 -4.28 10.12
N TYR A 89 14.22 -5.33 9.48
CA TYR A 89 14.28 -6.68 10.03
C TYR A 89 15.70 -7.17 10.21
N TYR A 90 16.61 -6.82 9.28
CA TYR A 90 18.02 -7.14 9.46
C TYR A 90 18.60 -6.50 10.72
N PHE A 91 18.28 -5.24 11.00
CA PHE A 91 18.72 -4.58 12.25
C PHE A 91 18.11 -5.24 13.48
N LEU A 92 16.87 -5.68 13.39
CA LEU A 92 16.19 -6.43 14.46
C LEU A 92 16.93 -7.75 14.77
N PHE A 93 17.23 -8.56 13.74
CA PHE A 93 17.93 -9.84 13.89
C PHE A 93 19.40 -9.70 14.31
N THR A 94 20.04 -8.58 14.02
CA THR A 94 21.43 -8.29 14.43
C THR A 94 21.54 -7.61 15.79
N GLY A 95 20.43 -7.46 16.53
CA GLY A 95 20.39 -6.85 17.85
C GLY A 95 20.54 -5.33 17.87
N GLN A 96 20.46 -4.68 16.71
CA GLN A 96 20.57 -3.21 16.60
C GLN A 96 19.18 -2.54 16.81
N TRP A 97 18.54 -2.84 17.93
CA TRP A 97 17.21 -2.36 18.29
C TRP A 97 17.04 -0.85 18.25
N LYS A 98 18.13 -0.11 18.53
CA LYS A 98 18.12 1.34 18.50
C LYS A 98 17.80 1.88 17.10
N LEU A 99 18.43 1.32 16.05
CA LEU A 99 18.19 1.74 14.67
C LEU A 99 16.77 1.40 14.21
N PHE A 100 16.21 0.29 14.69
CA PHE A 100 14.84 -0.08 14.43
C PHE A 100 13.86 0.92 15.06
N ARG A 101 14.02 1.25 16.34
CA ARG A 101 13.11 2.14 17.07
C ARG A 101 13.23 3.61 16.68
N GLU A 102 14.43 4.07 16.27
CA GLU A 102 14.68 5.45 15.84
C GLU A 102 14.32 5.71 14.38
N ASN A 103 13.93 4.67 13.62
CA ASN A 103 13.51 4.86 12.24
C ASN A 103 12.21 5.66 12.17
N GLU A 104 12.31 6.84 11.55
CA GLU A 104 11.20 7.78 11.46
C GLU A 104 10.10 7.27 10.53
N GLU A 105 10.47 6.64 9.40
CA GLU A 105 9.52 6.09 8.44
C GLU A 105 8.62 5.02 9.07
N LEU A 106 9.19 4.11 9.89
CA LEU A 106 8.43 3.10 10.61
C LEU A 106 7.44 3.73 11.60
N ARG A 107 7.85 4.79 12.30
CA ARG A 107 6.96 5.50 13.25
C ARG A 107 5.80 6.18 12.53
N TRP A 108 6.06 6.81 11.38
CA TRP A 108 5.01 7.40 10.56
C TRP A 108 4.06 6.33 9.99
N TYR A 109 4.60 5.20 9.52
CA TYR A 109 3.80 4.07 9.04
C TYR A 109 2.87 3.53 10.13
N LEU A 110 3.42 3.25 11.32
CA LEU A 110 2.63 2.80 12.47
C LEU A 110 1.58 3.84 12.87
N GLY A 111 1.95 5.11 12.91
CA GLY A 111 1.03 6.21 13.20
C GLY A 111 -0.10 6.32 12.18
N ALA A 112 0.20 6.19 10.89
CA ALA A 112 -0.79 6.19 9.82
C ALA A 112 -1.77 5.01 9.95
N VAL A 113 -1.28 3.79 10.20
CA VAL A 113 -2.12 2.61 10.42
C VAL A 113 -3.05 2.81 11.63
N ILE A 114 -2.52 3.27 12.77
CA ILE A 114 -3.33 3.51 13.98
C ILE A 114 -4.38 4.60 13.73
N LEU A 115 -4.01 5.69 13.08
CA LEU A 115 -4.92 6.79 12.75
C LEU A 115 -6.06 6.32 11.85
N LEU A 116 -5.73 5.63 10.76
CA LEU A 116 -6.70 5.10 9.81
C LEU A 116 -7.61 4.06 10.45
N MET A 117 -7.07 3.13 11.25
CA MET A 117 -7.89 2.20 12.04
C MET A 117 -8.88 2.94 12.94
N SER A 118 -8.42 3.99 13.64
CA SER A 118 -9.29 4.79 14.50
C SER A 118 -10.42 5.47 13.72
N ILE A 119 -10.12 5.98 12.52
CA ILE A 119 -11.10 6.55 11.61
C ILE A 119 -12.12 5.48 11.19
N PHE A 120 -11.69 4.30 10.75
CA PHE A 120 -12.60 3.22 10.34
C PHE A 120 -13.47 2.73 11.50
N ILE A 121 -12.90 2.55 12.70
CA ILE A 121 -13.67 2.19 13.90
C ILE A 121 -14.72 3.27 14.18
N ALA A 122 -14.36 4.55 14.13
CA ALA A 122 -15.31 5.65 14.34
C ALA A 122 -16.42 5.64 13.28
N LEU A 123 -16.08 5.46 11.99
CA LEU A 123 -17.06 5.36 10.92
C LEU A 123 -18.03 4.20 11.13
N PHE A 124 -17.57 3.02 11.58
CA PHE A 124 -18.44 1.88 11.93
C PHE A 124 -19.36 2.15 13.13
N TYR A 125 -19.05 3.13 13.96
CA TYR A 125 -19.95 3.54 15.05
C TYR A 125 -20.98 4.58 14.61
N PHE A 126 -20.60 5.49 13.71
CA PHE A 126 -21.41 6.65 13.34
C PHE A 126 -22.24 6.45 12.07
N ALA A 127 -21.95 5.44 11.25
CA ALA A 127 -22.68 5.13 10.03
C ALA A 127 -23.72 4.00 10.28
N PRO A 128 -24.97 4.30 10.63
CA PRO A 128 -26.00 3.30 10.97
C PRO A 128 -26.35 2.37 9.80
N GLU A 129 -26.19 2.82 8.57
CA GLU A 129 -26.44 2.04 7.36
C GLU A 129 -25.47 0.85 7.24
N VAL A 130 -24.22 1.06 7.63
CA VAL A 130 -23.20 0.01 7.68
C VAL A 130 -23.54 -1.08 8.69
N ASN A 131 -24.12 -0.69 9.83
CA ASN A 131 -24.54 -1.65 10.84
C ASN A 131 -25.62 -2.61 10.32
N THR A 132 -26.50 -2.15 9.41
CA THR A 132 -27.55 -3.00 8.83
C THR A 132 -27.00 -3.98 7.79
N VAL A 133 -25.95 -3.61 7.08
CA VAL A 133 -25.25 -4.50 6.12
C VAL A 133 -24.44 -5.56 6.85
N LEU A 134 -23.67 -5.18 7.87
CA LEU A 134 -22.91 -6.12 8.70
C LEU A 134 -23.79 -7.09 9.49
N THR A 135 -25.08 -6.75 9.72
CA THR A 135 -26.06 -7.62 10.38
C THR A 135 -26.87 -8.49 9.43
N LYS A 136 -26.92 -8.18 8.13
CA LYS A 136 -27.68 -8.96 7.13
C LYS A 136 -26.94 -10.14 6.55
N GLU A 137 -25.62 -10.09 6.51
CA GLU A 137 -24.79 -11.22 6.08
C GLU A 137 -24.24 -11.94 7.30
N GLU A 138 -24.90 -13.03 7.66
CA GLU A 138 -24.50 -14.13 8.53
C GLU A 138 -23.38 -13.89 9.56
N SER A 139 -23.78 -13.78 10.84
CA SER A 139 -23.05 -14.35 11.98
C SER A 139 -21.83 -13.61 12.55
N TYR A 140 -21.49 -12.40 12.12
CA TYR A 140 -20.52 -11.61 12.88
C TYR A 140 -21.21 -10.86 14.00
N PRO A 141 -20.88 -11.13 15.29
CA PRO A 141 -21.47 -10.38 16.38
C PRO A 141 -21.12 -8.89 16.23
N VAL A 142 -22.13 -8.05 16.28
CA VAL A 142 -22.00 -6.60 16.31
C VAL A 142 -21.31 -6.23 17.63
N GLY A 143 -19.98 -6.14 17.63
CA GLY A 143 -19.19 -5.89 18.82
C GLY A 143 -17.90 -5.15 18.51
N PHE A 144 -17.25 -4.61 19.53
CA PHE A 144 -15.99 -3.90 19.39
C PHE A 144 -14.91 -4.76 18.71
N GLU A 145 -14.81 -6.03 19.07
CA GLU A 145 -13.84 -6.97 18.50
C GLU A 145 -13.97 -7.07 16.97
N ASN A 146 -15.19 -7.27 16.48
CA ASN A 146 -15.43 -7.40 15.05
C ASN A 146 -15.07 -6.10 14.29
N ARG A 147 -15.50 -4.93 14.81
CA ARG A 147 -15.16 -3.63 14.22
C ARG A 147 -13.66 -3.38 14.23
N PHE A 148 -12.98 -3.73 15.30
CA PHE A 148 -11.53 -3.62 15.42
C PHE A 148 -10.82 -4.51 14.40
N ARG A 149 -11.19 -5.79 14.32
CA ARG A 149 -10.60 -6.78 13.41
C ARG A 149 -10.81 -6.37 11.95
N THR A 150 -12.04 -6.01 11.59
CA THR A 150 -12.36 -5.55 10.23
C THR A 150 -11.58 -4.29 9.86
N SER A 151 -11.49 -3.31 10.78
CA SER A 151 -10.70 -2.10 10.55
C SER A 151 -9.21 -2.40 10.41
N LEU A 152 -8.65 -3.26 11.27
CA LEU A 152 -7.25 -3.67 11.21
C LEU A 152 -6.95 -4.36 9.87
N PHE A 153 -7.79 -5.33 9.50
CA PHE A 153 -7.64 -6.07 8.26
C PHE A 153 -7.71 -5.17 7.04
N HIS A 154 -8.75 -4.32 6.96
CA HIS A 154 -8.95 -3.42 5.82
C HIS A 154 -7.79 -2.43 5.69
N VAL A 155 -7.41 -1.75 6.76
CA VAL A 155 -6.33 -0.76 6.73
C VAL A 155 -5.00 -1.41 6.33
N THR A 156 -4.65 -2.54 6.94
CA THR A 156 -3.39 -3.22 6.59
C THR A 156 -3.42 -3.77 5.17
N SER A 157 -4.55 -4.31 4.71
CA SER A 157 -4.74 -4.84 3.37
C SER A 157 -4.52 -3.77 2.30
N ILE A 158 -5.12 -2.60 2.46
CA ILE A 158 -5.07 -1.54 1.43
C ILE A 158 -3.77 -0.75 1.48
N ILE A 159 -3.31 -0.32 2.66
CA ILE A 159 -2.09 0.50 2.76
C ILE A 159 -0.84 -0.25 2.30
N THR A 160 -0.85 -1.57 2.42
CA THR A 160 0.23 -2.42 1.91
C THR A 160 0.06 -2.81 0.45
N SER A 161 -1.03 -2.39 -0.20
CA SER A 161 -1.40 -2.80 -1.56
C SER A 161 -1.56 -4.32 -1.72
N THR A 162 -1.80 -5.06 -0.63
CA THR A 162 -2.09 -6.50 -0.69
C THR A 162 -3.51 -6.75 -1.18
N CYS A 163 -4.46 -5.98 -0.66
CA CYS A 163 -5.87 -6.00 -1.05
C CYS A 163 -6.55 -7.37 -1.00
N PHE A 164 -6.22 -8.18 0.01
CA PHE A 164 -7.06 -9.31 0.37
C PHE A 164 -8.43 -8.85 0.85
N GLN A 165 -9.43 -9.67 0.63
CA GLN A 165 -10.81 -9.45 1.03
C GLN A 165 -11.19 -10.39 2.19
N ALA A 166 -11.66 -9.82 3.32
CA ALA A 166 -12.12 -10.61 4.48
C ALA A 166 -13.64 -10.60 4.65
N THR A 167 -14.30 -9.53 4.21
CA THR A 167 -15.76 -9.39 4.18
C THR A 167 -16.16 -8.85 2.82
N ASN A 168 -17.45 -8.82 2.49
CA ASN A 168 -17.89 -8.19 1.25
C ASN A 168 -17.63 -6.68 1.29
N TYR A 169 -16.48 -6.31 0.75
CA TYR A 169 -16.00 -4.92 0.66
C TYR A 169 -16.58 -4.20 -0.56
N ASP A 170 -17.84 -4.30 -0.80
CA ASP A 170 -18.41 -3.31 -1.68
C ASP A 170 -18.42 -1.99 -0.91
N TYR A 171 -17.50 -1.10 -1.27
CA TYR A 171 -17.44 0.26 -0.72
C TYR A 171 -18.81 0.95 -0.81
N ASP A 172 -19.59 0.59 -1.83
CA ASP A 172 -20.97 1.02 -2.01
C ASP A 172 -21.88 0.58 -0.86
N LEU A 173 -21.58 -0.56 -0.22
CA LEU A 173 -22.29 -1.07 0.94
C LEU A 173 -21.92 -0.34 2.23
N TRP A 174 -20.69 0.19 2.31
CA TRP A 174 -20.23 0.92 3.51
C TRP A 174 -20.55 2.41 3.45
N GLY A 175 -21.01 2.93 2.31
CA GLY A 175 -21.31 4.34 2.07
C GLY A 175 -20.10 5.20 1.73
N GLY A 176 -20.34 6.33 1.08
CA GLY A 176 -19.31 7.20 0.50
C GLY A 176 -18.25 7.73 1.48
N LEU A 177 -18.54 7.77 2.79
CA LEU A 177 -17.56 8.20 3.80
C LEU A 177 -16.36 7.28 3.93
N PHE A 178 -16.48 5.99 3.60
CA PHE A 178 -15.38 5.04 3.62
C PHE A 178 -14.48 5.14 2.38
N LEU A 179 -14.99 5.71 1.29
CA LEU A 179 -14.24 5.87 0.05
C LEU A 179 -13.03 6.79 0.20
N ILE A 180 -13.19 7.91 0.93
CA ILE A 180 -12.12 8.91 1.09
C ILE A 180 -10.86 8.32 1.76
N PRO A 181 -10.94 7.73 2.97
CA PRO A 181 -9.76 7.14 3.61
C PRO A 181 -9.20 5.96 2.81
N THR A 182 -10.05 5.16 2.14
CA THR A 182 -9.62 4.06 1.26
C THR A 182 -8.82 4.59 0.08
N PHE A 183 -9.28 5.65 -0.58
CA PHE A 183 -8.56 6.32 -1.67
C PHE A 183 -7.19 6.84 -1.22
N ILE A 184 -7.12 7.49 -0.06
CA ILE A 184 -5.87 7.98 0.51
C ILE A 184 -4.90 6.82 0.75
N MET A 185 -5.37 5.70 1.32
CA MET A 185 -4.54 4.51 1.56
C MET A 185 -3.98 3.91 0.28
N MET A 186 -4.81 3.81 -0.79
CA MET A 186 -4.38 3.30 -2.09
C MET A 186 -3.29 4.17 -2.73
N ALA A 187 -3.35 5.50 -2.52
CA ALA A 187 -2.33 6.42 -3.00
C ALA A 187 -1.02 6.34 -2.20
N SER A 188 -1.12 6.31 -0.87
CA SER A 188 0.03 6.42 0.05
C SER A 188 1.00 5.25 -0.06
N GLY A 189 0.49 4.03 0.07
CA GLY A 189 1.32 2.84 0.17
C GLY A 189 2.03 2.72 1.53
N ALA A 190 3.00 1.78 1.65
CA ALA A 190 3.75 1.54 2.89
C ALA A 190 5.21 2.05 2.82
N CYS A 191 6.12 1.49 3.63
CA CYS A 191 7.52 1.94 3.69
C CYS A 191 8.30 1.69 2.39
N ALA A 192 9.28 2.53 2.11
CA ALA A 192 10.25 2.27 1.05
C ALA A 192 11.10 1.03 1.39
N GLY A 193 11.38 0.19 0.38
CA GLY A 193 12.08 -1.08 0.61
C GLY A 193 11.19 -2.17 1.21
N SER A 194 9.87 -1.98 1.20
CA SER A 194 8.84 -3.02 1.38
C SER A 194 8.37 -3.55 0.01
N THR A 195 7.53 -4.58 0.04
CA THR A 195 6.92 -5.15 -1.18
C THR A 195 5.72 -4.34 -1.69
N SER A 196 5.18 -3.39 -0.91
CA SER A 196 3.99 -2.60 -1.25
C SER A 196 4.18 -1.71 -2.48
N GLY A 197 3.08 -1.31 -3.12
CA GLY A 197 3.00 -0.27 -4.15
C GLY A 197 2.86 1.15 -3.59
N GLY A 198 2.28 2.07 -4.37
CA GLY A 198 1.97 3.44 -3.97
C GLY A 198 3.14 4.41 -3.93
N ILE A 199 2.87 5.61 -3.45
CA ILE A 199 3.83 6.74 -3.37
C ILE A 199 4.99 6.45 -2.42
N LYS A 200 4.77 5.70 -1.36
CA LYS A 200 5.64 5.40 -0.21
C LYS A 200 5.70 6.52 0.83
N ILE A 201 5.53 6.10 2.08
CA ILE A 201 5.49 7.00 3.24
C ILE A 201 6.72 7.92 3.34
N ILE A 202 7.92 7.44 3.00
CA ILE A 202 9.13 8.27 3.03
C ILE A 202 9.03 9.50 2.13
N ARG A 203 8.38 9.37 0.96
CA ARG A 203 8.19 10.49 0.04
C ARG A 203 7.18 11.50 0.60
N GLU A 204 6.16 11.03 1.28
CA GLU A 204 5.18 11.88 2.00
C GLU A 204 5.85 12.66 3.13
N ILE A 205 6.65 11.99 3.97
CA ILE A 205 7.41 12.64 5.06
C ILE A 205 8.31 13.76 4.52
N ILE A 206 9.07 13.47 3.47
CA ILE A 206 9.98 14.47 2.85
C ILE A 206 9.18 15.65 2.32
N SER A 207 8.04 15.40 1.67
CA SER A 207 7.19 16.44 1.10
C SER A 207 6.55 17.32 2.17
N ILE A 208 6.00 16.73 3.22
CA ILE A 208 5.42 17.47 4.36
C ILE A 208 6.48 18.33 5.05
N LYS A 209 7.68 17.77 5.29
CA LYS A 209 8.79 18.52 5.89
C LYS A 209 9.31 19.62 4.98
N SER A 210 9.34 19.38 3.66
CA SER A 210 9.72 20.40 2.67
C SER A 210 8.75 21.57 2.68
N ILE A 211 7.44 21.30 2.66
CA ILE A 211 6.39 22.33 2.76
C ILE A 211 6.55 23.14 4.04
N ASN A 212 6.74 22.46 5.18
CA ASN A 212 6.95 23.14 6.47
C ASN A 212 8.21 24.04 6.45
N ASN A 213 9.29 23.58 5.82
CA ASN A 213 10.49 24.40 5.66
C ASN A 213 10.27 25.63 4.75
N ILE A 214 9.39 25.54 3.74
CA ILE A 214 9.00 26.70 2.92
C ILE A 214 8.35 27.77 3.80
N PHE A 215 7.36 27.39 4.64
CA PHE A 215 6.73 28.32 5.57
C PHE A 215 7.73 28.93 6.55
N ARG A 216 8.67 28.12 7.09
CA ARG A 216 9.73 28.64 7.97
C ARG A 216 10.67 29.63 7.28
N ARG A 217 11.01 29.39 6.01
CA ARG A 217 11.84 30.33 5.21
C ARG A 217 11.11 31.64 4.95
N LEU A 218 9.78 31.62 4.76
CA LEU A 218 8.98 32.85 4.62
C LEU A 218 9.00 33.69 5.91
N LEU A 219 9.03 33.06 7.09
CA LEU A 219 9.10 33.74 8.37
C LEU A 219 10.54 34.19 8.72
N HIS A 220 11.53 33.44 8.29
CA HIS A 220 12.96 33.67 8.60
C HIS A 220 13.80 33.55 7.32
N PRO A 221 13.82 34.56 6.44
CA PRO A 221 14.44 34.47 5.10
C PRO A 221 15.94 34.16 5.10
N ASN A 222 16.66 34.61 6.14
CA ASN A 222 18.11 34.44 6.26
C ASN A 222 18.52 33.10 6.92
N ALA A 223 17.56 32.27 7.37
CA ALA A 223 17.86 31.00 8.02
C ALA A 223 17.94 29.85 6.99
N LEU A 224 18.93 28.98 7.16
CA LEU A 224 19.09 27.77 6.37
C LEU A 224 18.31 26.61 7.00
N PHE A 225 17.29 26.14 6.30
CA PHE A 225 16.49 24.98 6.72
C PHE A 225 16.77 23.81 5.81
N SER A 226 17.21 22.68 6.37
CA SER A 226 17.36 21.40 5.68
C SER A 226 16.25 20.42 6.07
N VAL A 227 15.85 19.56 5.15
CA VAL A 227 14.95 18.44 5.44
C VAL A 227 15.79 17.35 6.12
N LYS A 228 15.36 16.89 7.31
CA LYS A 228 15.99 15.79 8.04
C LYS A 228 15.00 14.64 8.20
N VAL A 229 15.44 13.41 7.94
CA VAL A 229 14.69 12.18 8.17
C VAL A 229 15.59 11.17 8.88
N SER A 230 15.13 10.60 9.99
CA SER A 230 15.90 9.67 10.83
C SER A 230 17.32 10.21 11.18
N ASN A 231 17.40 11.50 11.51
CA ASN A 231 18.65 12.25 11.81
C ASN A 231 19.62 12.42 10.63
N GLU A 232 19.27 11.98 9.41
CA GLU A 232 20.06 12.24 8.21
C GLU A 232 19.52 13.48 7.47
N VAL A 233 20.43 14.34 7.03
CA VAL A 233 20.09 15.50 6.20
C VAL A 233 19.83 15.02 4.78
N ILE A 234 18.65 15.33 4.26
CA ILE A 234 18.28 15.06 2.88
C ILE A 234 18.74 16.22 2.01
N ASP A 235 19.52 15.91 1.00
CA ASP A 235 20.00 16.86 0.02
C ASP A 235 18.83 17.50 -0.77
N ASP A 236 18.99 18.78 -1.11
CA ASP A 236 17.97 19.53 -1.84
C ASP A 236 17.63 18.88 -3.20
N ASP A 237 18.60 18.28 -3.88
CA ASP A 237 18.37 17.55 -5.13
C ASP A 237 17.49 16.31 -4.93
N LYS A 238 17.66 15.58 -3.81
CA LYS A 238 16.78 14.45 -3.47
C LYS A 238 15.38 14.92 -3.13
N THR A 239 15.26 16.04 -2.41
CA THR A 239 13.96 16.65 -2.10
C THR A 239 13.22 17.07 -3.35
N ARG A 240 13.90 17.74 -4.30
CA ARG A 240 13.32 18.11 -5.61
C ARG A 240 12.85 16.88 -6.39
N ARG A 241 13.65 15.79 -6.42
CA ARG A 241 13.24 14.54 -7.10
C ARG A 241 11.96 13.95 -6.50
N VAL A 242 11.80 14.01 -5.18
CA VAL A 242 10.57 13.54 -4.53
C VAL A 242 9.38 14.40 -4.92
N ILE A 243 9.52 15.72 -4.89
CA ILE A 243 8.43 16.63 -5.30
C ILE A 243 8.07 16.44 -6.78
N ASN A 244 9.06 16.34 -7.66
CA ASN A 244 8.82 16.08 -9.08
C ASN A 244 8.14 14.74 -9.31
N PHE A 245 8.48 13.70 -8.52
CA PHE A 245 7.78 12.42 -8.57
C PHE A 245 6.30 12.57 -8.25
N LEU A 246 5.94 13.33 -7.21
CA LEU A 246 4.54 13.55 -6.84
C LEU A 246 3.78 14.31 -7.93
N ILE A 247 4.41 15.32 -8.53
CA ILE A 247 3.81 16.08 -9.66
C ILE A 247 3.52 15.14 -10.84
N ILE A 248 4.50 14.29 -11.21
CA ILE A 248 4.33 13.33 -12.30
C ILE A 248 3.28 12.28 -11.96
N PHE A 249 3.25 11.80 -10.71
CA PHE A 249 2.23 10.85 -10.23
C PHE A 249 0.82 11.45 -10.38
N ILE A 250 0.61 12.70 -9.94
CA ILE A 250 -0.67 13.40 -10.07
C ILE A 250 -1.03 13.61 -11.56
N LEU A 251 -0.06 13.98 -12.38
CA LEU A 251 -0.29 14.14 -13.83
C LEU A 251 -0.73 12.83 -14.48
N LEU A 252 -0.05 11.72 -14.19
CA LEU A 252 -0.42 10.40 -14.69
C LEU A 252 -1.77 9.95 -14.16
N TYR A 253 -2.09 10.26 -12.91
CA TYR A 253 -3.40 9.99 -12.33
C TYR A 253 -4.50 10.74 -13.10
N VAL A 254 -4.37 12.04 -13.31
CA VAL A 254 -5.36 12.85 -14.05
C VAL A 254 -5.52 12.34 -15.49
N LEU A 255 -4.42 12.08 -16.19
CA LEU A 255 -4.47 11.51 -17.55
C LEU A 255 -5.13 10.12 -17.56
N GLY A 256 -4.80 9.26 -16.61
CA GLY A 256 -5.41 7.93 -16.50
C GLY A 256 -6.92 8.00 -16.26
N VAL A 257 -7.38 8.87 -15.35
CA VAL A 257 -8.82 9.10 -15.12
C VAL A 257 -9.52 9.54 -16.39
N LEU A 258 -8.93 10.50 -17.15
CA LEU A 258 -9.50 10.93 -18.43
C LEU A 258 -9.61 9.78 -19.43
N PHE A 259 -8.60 8.90 -19.53
CA PHE A 259 -8.66 7.74 -20.42
C PHE A 259 -9.75 6.74 -19.98
N PHE A 260 -9.95 6.51 -18.68
CA PHE A 260 -11.03 5.66 -18.18
C PHE A 260 -12.41 6.25 -18.49
N ILE A 261 -12.60 7.56 -18.33
CA ILE A 261 -13.86 8.23 -18.68
C ILE A 261 -14.15 8.09 -20.18
N VAL A 262 -13.14 8.34 -21.03
CA VAL A 262 -13.27 8.18 -22.49
C VAL A 262 -13.57 6.72 -22.86
N SER A 263 -13.09 5.77 -22.07
CA SER A 263 -13.40 4.34 -22.26
C SER A 263 -14.81 3.93 -21.83
N GLY A 264 -15.60 4.86 -21.26
CA GLY A 264 -16.99 4.66 -20.84
C GLY A 264 -17.18 4.37 -19.35
N SER A 265 -16.13 4.44 -18.52
CA SER A 265 -16.28 4.23 -17.08
C SER A 265 -16.89 5.46 -16.39
N PRO A 266 -17.78 5.29 -15.40
CA PRO A 266 -18.24 6.38 -14.53
C PRO A 266 -17.08 7.07 -13.83
N LEU A 267 -17.22 8.36 -13.48
CA LEU A 267 -16.16 9.16 -12.88
C LEU A 267 -15.59 8.51 -11.61
N GLU A 268 -16.44 8.02 -10.73
CA GLU A 268 -16.05 7.39 -9.47
C GLU A 268 -15.20 6.12 -9.72
N GLU A 269 -15.69 5.22 -10.56
CA GLU A 269 -14.94 4.03 -10.96
C GLU A 269 -13.62 4.39 -11.65
N ALA A 270 -13.63 5.39 -12.54
CA ALA A 270 -12.42 5.85 -13.22
C ALA A 270 -11.36 6.36 -12.24
N MET A 271 -11.76 7.12 -11.21
CA MET A 271 -10.87 7.62 -10.17
C MET A 271 -10.26 6.47 -9.36
N PHE A 272 -11.07 5.51 -8.90
CA PHE A 272 -10.60 4.38 -8.11
C PHE A 272 -9.78 3.39 -8.94
N ASN A 273 -10.18 3.08 -10.16
CA ASN A 273 -9.41 2.22 -11.05
C ASN A 273 -8.03 2.80 -11.37
N CYS A 274 -7.96 4.12 -11.57
CA CYS A 274 -6.71 4.78 -11.86
C CYS A 274 -5.75 4.78 -10.65
N ILE A 275 -6.24 5.13 -9.45
CA ILE A 275 -5.40 5.14 -8.25
C ILE A 275 -4.99 3.72 -7.85
N SER A 276 -5.89 2.75 -7.99
CA SER A 276 -5.62 1.34 -7.76
C SER A 276 -4.54 0.80 -8.71
N ALA A 277 -4.62 1.14 -10.00
CA ALA A 277 -3.62 0.75 -10.99
C ALA A 277 -2.24 1.36 -10.69
N LEU A 278 -2.17 2.68 -10.44
CA LEU A 278 -0.92 3.36 -10.11
C LEU A 278 -0.33 2.92 -8.76
N GLY A 279 -1.19 2.69 -7.76
CA GLY A 279 -0.81 2.19 -6.44
C GLY A 279 -0.51 0.69 -6.43
N ASN A 280 -0.85 -0.05 -7.50
CA ASN A 280 -0.80 -1.51 -7.57
C ASN A 280 -1.60 -2.18 -6.43
N SER A 281 -2.75 -1.61 -6.09
CA SER A 281 -3.64 -2.13 -5.07
C SER A 281 -4.54 -3.25 -5.59
N GLY A 282 -5.11 -3.12 -6.79
CA GLY A 282 -5.92 -4.13 -7.46
C GLY A 282 -7.40 -3.78 -7.55
N PRO A 283 -8.18 -3.70 -6.46
CA PRO A 283 -9.61 -3.46 -6.54
C PRO A 283 -9.94 -2.01 -6.92
N GLY A 284 -11.03 -1.84 -7.68
CA GLY A 284 -11.67 -0.57 -7.96
C GLY A 284 -12.92 -0.36 -7.09
N THR A 285 -13.96 0.29 -7.64
CA THR A 285 -15.30 0.44 -7.07
C THR A 285 -16.36 0.07 -8.09
N GLY A 286 -17.60 -0.10 -7.67
CA GLY A 286 -18.72 -0.41 -8.55
C GLY A 286 -18.52 -1.69 -9.35
N SER A 287 -18.59 -1.59 -10.67
CA SER A 287 -18.43 -2.74 -11.60
C SER A 287 -17.04 -3.40 -11.53
N THR A 288 -16.05 -2.74 -10.92
CA THR A 288 -14.66 -3.19 -10.74
C THR A 288 -14.27 -3.34 -9.27
N GLY A 289 -15.27 -3.36 -8.39
CA GLY A 289 -15.10 -3.51 -6.95
C GLY A 289 -14.44 -4.84 -6.54
N PRO A 290 -14.14 -5.03 -5.24
CA PRO A 290 -13.43 -6.21 -4.75
C PRO A 290 -14.14 -7.54 -5.03
N SER A 291 -15.48 -7.55 -5.09
CA SER A 291 -16.31 -8.72 -5.39
C SER A 291 -16.63 -8.86 -6.88
N ALA A 292 -16.25 -7.87 -7.70
CA ALA A 292 -16.57 -7.80 -9.11
C ALA A 292 -15.43 -8.31 -9.99
N SER A 293 -15.62 -8.22 -11.32
CA SER A 293 -14.65 -8.69 -12.30
C SER A 293 -14.38 -7.61 -13.34
N PHE A 294 -13.12 -7.47 -13.74
CA PHE A 294 -12.73 -6.58 -14.85
C PHE A 294 -13.18 -7.09 -16.24
N SER A 295 -13.95 -8.21 -16.31
CA SER A 295 -14.40 -8.78 -17.57
C SER A 295 -15.28 -7.82 -18.40
N GLU A 296 -16.12 -7.03 -17.72
CA GLU A 296 -17.05 -6.08 -18.35
C GLU A 296 -16.38 -4.75 -18.77
N MET A 297 -15.18 -4.49 -18.29
CA MET A 297 -14.42 -3.29 -18.66
C MET A 297 -14.08 -3.33 -20.15
N SER A 298 -14.19 -2.18 -20.83
CA SER A 298 -13.81 -2.02 -22.24
C SER A 298 -12.33 -2.39 -22.48
N ASP A 299 -11.99 -2.83 -23.67
CA ASP A 299 -10.59 -3.18 -24.01
C ASP A 299 -9.64 -1.98 -23.84
N MET A 300 -10.10 -0.78 -24.16
CA MET A 300 -9.35 0.46 -23.92
C MET A 300 -9.07 0.66 -22.42
N GLY A 301 -10.07 0.43 -21.57
CA GLY A 301 -9.92 0.48 -20.10
C GLY A 301 -8.91 -0.55 -19.59
N LYS A 302 -8.98 -1.80 -20.07
CA LYS A 302 -8.04 -2.89 -19.71
C LYS A 302 -6.59 -2.55 -20.09
N TRP A 303 -6.37 -2.01 -21.29
CA TRP A 303 -5.03 -1.56 -21.71
C TRP A 303 -4.52 -0.39 -20.87
N THR A 304 -5.38 0.60 -20.61
CA THR A 304 -5.04 1.74 -19.74
C THR A 304 -4.62 1.25 -18.35
N MET A 305 -5.41 0.34 -17.76
CA MET A 305 -5.11 -0.26 -16.46
C MET A 305 -3.76 -0.98 -16.45
N SER A 306 -3.51 -1.82 -17.45
CA SER A 306 -2.27 -2.60 -17.59
C SER A 306 -1.03 -1.70 -17.70
N ILE A 307 -1.12 -0.61 -18.48
CA ILE A 307 -0.02 0.36 -18.62
C ILE A 307 0.22 1.08 -17.29
N LEU A 308 -0.84 1.55 -16.61
CA LEU A 308 -0.70 2.23 -15.32
C LEU A 308 -0.14 1.32 -14.24
N MET A 309 -0.55 0.04 -14.17
CA MET A 309 0.02 -0.96 -13.27
C MET A 309 1.52 -1.16 -13.50
N LEU A 310 1.94 -1.26 -14.77
CA LEU A 310 3.35 -1.39 -15.14
C LEU A 310 4.15 -0.15 -14.70
N VAL A 311 3.63 1.06 -14.95
CA VAL A 311 4.26 2.33 -14.58
C VAL A 311 4.37 2.45 -13.05
N GLY A 312 3.32 2.10 -12.33
CA GLY A 312 3.30 2.11 -10.86
C GLY A 312 4.33 1.14 -10.26
N ARG A 313 4.43 -0.09 -10.81
CA ARG A 313 5.30 -1.15 -10.26
C ARG A 313 6.78 -0.94 -10.52
N LEU A 314 7.13 -0.47 -11.71
CA LEU A 314 8.53 -0.24 -12.12
C LEU A 314 9.11 1.07 -11.62
N GLU A 315 8.37 1.83 -10.83
CA GLU A 315 8.60 3.23 -10.48
C GLU A 315 8.59 4.15 -11.71
N ILE A 316 7.84 5.22 -11.64
CA ILE A 316 7.54 6.14 -12.75
C ILE A 316 8.81 6.63 -13.46
N TYR A 317 9.86 6.98 -12.68
CA TYR A 317 11.12 7.47 -13.26
C TYR A 317 11.82 6.43 -14.11
N THR A 318 11.84 5.17 -13.67
CA THR A 318 12.49 4.09 -14.42
C THR A 318 11.82 3.88 -15.77
N VAL A 319 10.49 3.88 -15.80
CA VAL A 319 9.72 3.74 -17.05
C VAL A 319 9.97 4.93 -17.96
N LEU A 320 9.86 6.16 -17.45
CA LEU A 320 10.07 7.37 -18.26
C LEU A 320 11.48 7.44 -18.86
N VAL A 321 12.50 7.12 -18.07
CA VAL A 321 13.89 7.10 -18.56
C VAL A 321 14.05 6.02 -19.63
N THR A 322 13.49 4.83 -19.43
CA THR A 322 13.56 3.75 -20.40
C THR A 322 12.91 4.17 -21.73
N VAL A 323 11.72 4.74 -21.67
CA VAL A 323 11.01 5.25 -22.84
C VAL A 323 11.83 6.33 -23.55
N LEU A 324 12.38 7.31 -22.81
CA LEU A 324 13.21 8.36 -23.38
C LEU A 324 14.47 7.83 -24.06
N VAL A 325 15.12 6.81 -23.47
CA VAL A 325 16.32 6.16 -24.07
C VAL A 325 15.96 5.45 -25.37
N ILE A 326 14.82 4.76 -25.42
CA ILE A 326 14.34 4.07 -26.63
C ILE A 326 14.08 5.10 -27.76
N PHE A 327 13.39 6.19 -27.47
CA PHE A 327 13.01 7.19 -28.49
C PHE A 327 14.15 8.14 -28.90
N ARG A 328 15.11 8.43 -28.03
CA ARG A 328 16.23 9.33 -28.36
C ARG A 328 17.39 8.65 -29.08
N GLY A 329 17.36 7.32 -29.22
CA GLY A 329 18.51 6.60 -29.78
C GLY A 329 19.79 6.82 -28.94
N LYS A 330 20.79 5.96 -29.06
CA LYS A 330 22.09 6.05 -28.35
C LYS A 330 22.83 7.37 -28.70
N LYS A 331 22.46 8.48 -28.10
CA LYS A 331 23.20 9.75 -28.12
C LYS A 331 23.67 10.13 -26.71
N TYR A 332 24.10 9.13 -25.93
CA TYR A 332 24.88 9.33 -24.70
C TYR A 332 25.89 8.20 -24.57
#